data_044dbf23dac58c00cd68140261503a08
#
_entry.id   044dbf23dac58c00cd68140261503a08
#
_cell.length_a   1.000
_cell.length_b   1.000
_cell.length_c   1.000
_cell.angle_alpha   90.00
_cell.angle_beta   90.00
_cell.angle_gamma   90.00
#
_symmetry.space_group_name_H-M   'P 1'
#
loop_
_entity.id
_entity.type
_entity.pdbx_description
1 polymer ?
#
loop_
_entity_poly.entity_id
_entity_poly.type
_entity_poly.pdbx_seq_one_letter_code
_entity_poly.pdbx_strand_id
1 'polypeptide(L)'
;MKEEFLMLLRSVNREGMDELINFIDKSDFFKAPASTRFHGSYEGGLLEHSLNVYKLLCEKVKNCPVEINVSQDSLIIIGLLHDICKANFYKV
;
A
#
# COMPACT_ATOMS: atom_id res chain seq x y z
N MET A 1 -4.01 -11.25 -2.29
CA MET A 1 -3.36 -9.93 -2.10
C MET A 1 -4.35 -8.81 -1.85
N LYS A 2 -5.40 -8.68 -2.66
CA LYS A 2 -6.40 -7.62 -2.49
C LYS A 2 -7.07 -7.67 -1.12
N GLU A 3 -7.44 -8.85 -0.68
CA GLU A 3 -8.12 -9.03 0.60
C GLU A 3 -7.21 -8.67 1.78
N GLU A 4 -5.94 -9.04 1.70
CA GLU A 4 -4.94 -8.68 2.71
C GLU A 4 -4.78 -7.16 2.79
N PHE A 5 -4.66 -6.51 1.64
CA PHE A 5 -4.54 -5.05 1.56
C PHE A 5 -5.74 -4.36 2.20
N LEU A 6 -6.94 -4.78 1.83
CA LEU A 6 -8.17 -4.18 2.37
C LEU A 6 -8.33 -4.44 3.87
N MET A 7 -7.96 -5.63 4.33
CA MET A 7 -8.02 -5.95 5.74
C MET A 7 -7.09 -5.04 6.55
N LEU A 8 -5.88 -4.81 6.06
CA LEU A 8 -4.94 -3.92 6.72
C LEU A 8 -5.47 -2.50 6.78
N LEU A 9 -6.00 -1.97 5.69
CA LEU A 9 -6.57 -0.63 5.69
C LEU A 9 -7.76 -0.49 6.64
N ARG A 10 -8.62 -1.51 6.70
CA ARG A 10 -9.78 -1.49 7.61
C ARG A 10 -9.38 -1.54 9.08
N SER A 11 -8.18 -2.04 9.37
CA SER A 11 -7.69 -2.09 10.75
C SER A 11 -7.22 -0.72 11.25
N VAL A 12 -7.03 0.25 10.36
CA VAL A 12 -6.59 1.59 10.73
C VAL A 12 -7.79 2.37 11.30
N ASN A 13 -7.63 2.86 12.52
CA ASN A 13 -8.68 3.59 13.20
C ASN A 13 -8.46 5.11 13.04
N ARG A 14 -8.74 5.61 11.85
CA ARG A 14 -8.65 7.04 11.53
C ARG A 14 -9.85 7.47 10.72
N GLU A 15 -10.24 8.73 10.90
CA GLU A 15 -11.32 9.34 10.13
C GLU A 15 -10.94 9.39 8.65
N GLY A 16 -11.93 9.16 7.79
CA GLY A 16 -11.73 9.22 6.34
C GLY A 16 -11.29 7.92 5.70
N MET A 17 -11.07 6.85 6.48
CA MET A 17 -10.61 5.57 5.92
C MET A 17 -11.66 4.92 5.02
N ASP A 18 -12.94 5.04 5.35
CA ASP A 18 -14.00 4.47 4.52
C ASP A 18 -14.07 5.12 3.14
N GLU A 19 -13.93 6.45 3.08
CA GLU A 19 -13.88 7.17 1.82
C GLU A 19 -12.65 6.80 1.01
N LEU A 20 -11.50 6.65 1.67
CA LEU A 20 -10.27 6.26 1.02
C LEU A 20 -10.37 4.85 0.42
N ILE A 21 -10.89 3.90 1.19
CA ILE A 21 -11.08 2.53 0.72
C ILE A 21 -12.03 2.51 -0.48
N ASN A 22 -13.11 3.28 -0.42
CA ASN A 22 -14.05 3.37 -1.52
C ASN A 22 -13.40 3.99 -2.77
N PHE A 23 -12.58 5.02 -2.61
CA PHE A 23 -11.82 5.61 -3.70
C PHE A 23 -10.90 4.56 -4.36
N ILE A 24 -10.15 3.82 -3.55
CA ILE A 24 -9.23 2.80 -4.05
C ILE A 24 -9.98 1.70 -4.80
N ASP A 25 -11.11 1.26 -4.25
CA ASP A 25 -11.91 0.19 -4.86
C ASP A 25 -12.49 0.60 -6.21
N LYS A 26 -12.85 1.88 -6.35
CA LYS A 26 -13.39 2.42 -7.61
C LYS A 26 -12.31 2.80 -8.61
N SER A 27 -11.07 2.96 -8.17
CA SER A 27 -9.93 3.25 -9.04
C SER A 27 -9.40 1.98 -9.68
N ASP A 28 -8.36 2.11 -10.50
CA ASP A 28 -7.67 0.97 -11.08
C ASP A 28 -6.53 0.44 -10.18
N PHE A 29 -6.46 0.85 -8.90
CA PHE A 29 -5.35 0.53 -8.03
C PHE A 29 -5.01 -0.96 -8.03
N PHE A 30 -6.01 -1.82 -7.94
CA PHE A 30 -5.79 -3.26 -7.86
C PHE A 30 -5.36 -3.88 -9.18
N LYS A 31 -5.51 -3.16 -10.28
CA LYS A 31 -5.11 -3.62 -11.62
C LYS A 31 -3.89 -2.88 -12.15
N ALA A 32 -3.59 -1.71 -11.58
CA ALA A 32 -2.55 -0.84 -12.09
C ALA A 32 -1.16 -1.45 -11.96
N PRO A 33 -0.26 -1.17 -12.91
CA PRO A 33 1.16 -1.48 -12.74
C PRO A 33 1.81 -0.48 -11.79
N ALA A 34 2.91 -0.89 -11.16
CA ALA A 34 3.68 0.02 -10.31
C ALA A 34 4.60 0.91 -11.15
N SER A 35 4.92 0.49 -12.36
CA SER A 35 5.84 1.19 -13.25
C SER A 35 5.58 0.75 -14.68
N THR A 36 6.13 1.49 -15.65
CA THR A 36 6.00 1.12 -17.07
C THR A 36 7.18 0.29 -17.58
N ARG A 37 8.30 0.22 -16.85
CA ARG A 37 9.54 -0.42 -17.34
C ARG A 37 10.23 -1.32 -16.33
N PHE A 38 9.95 -1.18 -15.04
CA PHE A 38 10.67 -1.84 -13.97
C PHE A 38 9.78 -2.82 -13.24
N HIS A 39 10.14 -3.12 -11.99
CA HIS A 39 9.36 -4.01 -11.14
C HIS A 39 7.90 -3.57 -11.08
N GLY A 40 7.02 -4.54 -11.18
CA GLY A 40 5.59 -4.25 -11.09
C GLY A 40 4.99 -3.64 -12.34
N SER A 41 5.64 -3.75 -13.52
CA SER A 41 5.12 -3.21 -14.78
C SER A 41 4.00 -4.05 -15.39
N TYR A 42 3.40 -4.95 -14.62
CA TYR A 42 2.33 -5.84 -15.02
C TYR A 42 1.06 -5.54 -14.26
N GLU A 43 -0.06 -6.07 -14.73
CA GLU A 43 -1.35 -5.90 -14.07
C GLU A 43 -1.29 -6.42 -12.63
N GLY A 44 -1.76 -5.61 -11.68
CA GLY A 44 -1.69 -5.92 -10.26
C GLY A 44 -0.35 -5.59 -9.61
N GLY A 45 0.60 -5.08 -10.37
CA GLY A 45 1.94 -4.77 -9.86
C GLY A 45 1.95 -3.70 -8.78
N LEU A 46 1.05 -2.71 -8.87
CA LEU A 46 0.98 -1.66 -7.86
C LEU A 46 0.53 -2.22 -6.51
N LEU A 47 -0.47 -3.09 -6.50
CA LEU A 47 -0.92 -3.76 -5.28
C LEU A 47 0.20 -4.61 -4.67
N GLU A 48 0.85 -5.44 -5.49
CA GLU A 48 1.95 -6.29 -5.05
C GLU A 48 3.10 -5.46 -4.47
N HIS A 49 3.49 -4.40 -5.17
CA HIS A 49 4.57 -3.52 -4.72
C HIS A 49 4.22 -2.86 -3.39
N SER A 50 3.00 -2.37 -3.24
CA SER A 50 2.57 -1.70 -2.01
C SER A 50 2.61 -2.65 -0.82
N LEU A 51 2.13 -3.89 -0.97
CA LEU A 51 2.20 -4.89 0.08
C LEU A 51 3.65 -5.25 0.43
N ASN A 52 4.51 -5.39 -0.57
CA ASN A 52 5.91 -5.72 -0.35
C ASN A 52 6.64 -4.59 0.40
N VAL A 53 6.37 -3.34 0.07
CA VAL A 53 6.95 -2.19 0.77
C VAL A 53 6.47 -2.15 2.22
N TYR A 54 5.21 -2.41 2.46
CA TYR A 54 4.69 -2.47 3.83
C TYR A 54 5.41 -3.55 4.65
N LYS A 55 5.53 -4.75 4.10
CA LYS A 55 6.18 -5.86 4.79
C LYS A 55 7.66 -5.56 5.07
N LEU A 56 8.35 -4.97 4.09
CA LEU A 56 9.75 -4.59 4.26
C LEU A 56 9.91 -3.50 5.32
N LEU A 57 9.01 -2.53 5.34
CA LEU A 57 9.05 -1.46 6.32
C LEU A 57 8.86 -2.00 7.74
N CYS A 58 7.91 -2.92 7.93
CA CYS A 58 7.70 -3.57 9.23
C CYS A 58 8.93 -4.33 9.69
N GLU A 59 9.58 -5.05 8.77
CA GLU A 59 10.80 -5.80 9.07
C GLU A 59 11.93 -4.87 9.48
N LYS A 60 12.11 -3.77 8.77
CA LYS A 60 13.18 -2.81 9.08
C LYS A 60 12.97 -2.13 10.42
N VAL A 61 11.75 -1.77 10.77
CA VAL A 61 11.43 -1.19 12.07
C VAL A 61 11.70 -2.20 13.18
N LYS A 62 11.29 -3.45 13.00
CA LYS A 62 11.50 -4.52 13.98
C LYS A 62 12.99 -4.78 14.23
N ASN A 63 13.81 -4.73 13.19
CA ASN A 63 15.24 -5.07 13.26
C ASN A 63 16.13 -3.84 13.45
N CYS A 64 15.56 -2.66 13.63
CA CYS A 64 16.36 -1.46 13.83
C CYS A 64 17.09 -1.50 15.18
N PRO A 65 18.41 -1.18 15.22
CA PRO A 65 19.17 -1.20 16.47
C PRO A 65 18.76 -0.08 17.42
N VAL A 66 18.06 0.93 16.94
CA VAL A 66 17.53 2.04 17.74
C VAL A 66 16.02 1.84 17.85
N GLU A 67 15.48 2.03 19.06
CA GLU A 67 14.05 1.94 19.26
C GLU A 67 13.31 3.01 18.45
N ILE A 68 12.40 2.57 17.59
CA ILE A 68 11.57 3.45 16.78
C ILE A 68 10.13 3.31 17.26
N ASN A 69 9.57 4.41 17.76
CA ASN A 69 8.21 4.43 18.27
C ASN A 69 7.22 4.85 17.18
N VAL A 70 6.89 3.92 16.28
CA VAL A 70 5.96 4.15 15.18
C VAL A 70 4.74 3.24 15.37
N SER A 71 3.54 3.81 15.28
CA SER A 71 2.32 3.03 15.42
C SER A 71 2.11 2.10 14.23
N GLN A 72 1.40 1.00 14.45
CA GLN A 72 1.04 0.07 13.39
C GLN A 72 0.20 0.77 12.31
N ASP A 73 -0.71 1.66 12.71
CA ASP A 73 -1.52 2.42 11.77
C ASP A 73 -0.66 3.28 10.84
N SER A 74 0.38 3.92 11.38
CA SER A 74 1.30 4.71 10.55
C SER A 74 2.08 3.85 9.58
N LEU A 75 2.53 2.66 9.99
CA LEU A 75 3.23 1.74 9.10
C LEU A 75 2.33 1.27 7.96
N ILE A 76 1.05 0.99 8.26
CA ILE A 76 0.09 0.58 7.24
C ILE A 76 -0.11 1.71 6.22
N ILE A 77 -0.36 2.93 6.70
CA ILE A 77 -0.62 4.07 5.83
C ILE A 77 0.60 4.36 4.96
N ILE A 78 1.79 4.46 5.56
CA ILE A 78 3.01 4.76 4.80
C ILE A 78 3.30 3.65 3.79
N GLY A 79 3.27 2.40 4.23
CA GLY A 79 3.64 1.27 3.37
C GLY A 79 2.66 1.04 2.24
N LEU A 80 1.35 1.00 2.54
CA LEU A 80 0.34 0.66 1.55
C LEU A 80 -0.02 1.81 0.61
N LEU A 81 0.11 3.06 1.08
CA LEU A 81 -0.38 4.21 0.33
C LEU A 81 0.70 5.10 -0.26
N HIS A 82 1.98 4.73 -0.11
CA HIS A 82 3.08 5.59 -0.57
C HIS A 82 3.03 5.87 -2.09
N ASP A 83 2.51 4.93 -2.88
CA ASP A 83 2.41 5.06 -4.33
C ASP A 83 0.96 5.15 -4.83
N ILE A 84 0.03 5.56 -3.96
CA ILE A 84 -1.39 5.63 -4.35
C ILE A 84 -1.62 6.57 -5.53
N CYS A 85 -0.76 7.56 -5.71
CA CYS A 85 -0.84 8.49 -6.84
C CYS A 85 -0.66 7.80 -8.19
N LYS A 86 -0.16 6.58 -8.23
CA LYS A 86 -0.03 5.80 -9.46
C LYS A 86 -1.33 5.14 -9.90
N ALA A 87 -2.34 5.11 -9.03
CA ALA A 87 -3.67 4.66 -9.42
C ALA A 87 -4.21 5.57 -10.53
N ASN A 88 -4.79 4.98 -11.57
CA ASN A 88 -5.29 5.68 -12.75
C ASN A 88 -4.21 6.43 -13.54
N PHE A 89 -2.93 6.18 -13.27
CA PHE A 89 -1.82 6.89 -13.90
C PHE A 89 -1.22 6.10 -15.06
N TYR A 90 -0.88 4.83 -14.83
CA TYR A 90 -0.30 3.98 -15.87
C TYR A 90 -1.37 3.13 -16.54
N LYS A 91 -1.18 2.84 -17.83
CA LYS A 91 -2.02 1.88 -18.55
C LYS A 91 -1.20 0.63 -18.83
N VAL A 92 -1.84 -0.51 -18.67
CA VAL A 92 -1.24 -1.80 -18.99
C VAL A 92 -1.28 -2.02 -20.51
#